data_76d6bc2e7e756dbe513656be3faec975
#
_entry.id   76d6bc2e7e756dbe513656be3faec975
#
_cell.length_a   1.000
_cell.length_b   1.000
_cell.length_c   1.000
_cell.angle_alpha   90.00
_cell.angle_beta   90.00
_cell.angle_gamma   90.00
#
_symmetry.space_group_name_H-M   'P 1'
#
loop_
_entity.id
_entity.type
_entity.pdbx_description
1 polymer ?
#
loop_
_entity_poly.entity_id
_entity_poly.type
_entity_poly.pdbx_seq_one_letter_code
_entity_poly.pdbx_strand_id
1 'polypeptide(L)'
;MNLLRLIFNTLSELLQAIIYKWLLAIVSIVKRFIDCFKKFKRYHQLPHDDRDVTDKGCGEIDHPSYHRADPLIYSQKYLLSKGLAVTWNNPDIILLQNGVIVDEANLQPNTEYEIDATIWNNAYDAPVVGMAVNFSYLSFGASTTVTPIGTTVVDIGAKGTSSQPAHGRMKWVTPPAGHYCIQVDFYWADDLNPDNNIGQNNVDVAEAHSPAVFHFDLRNSGKRPDEFHFETDTYTLPPPVECEVQIDRSKTVDQRWEEIKRRHNRADYPVPSGWTIIISPVTAQLQPNEIKSIEVAIEPPADFSGSQSVNINAVSKSGRHAGGVTLTVTKA
;
A
#
# COMPACT_ATOMS: atom_id res chain seq x y z
N MET A 1 -40.87 5.13 58.28
CA MET A 1 -40.60 4.19 57.15
C MET A 1 -40.69 4.82 55.76
N ASN A 2 -41.43 5.91 55.59
CA ASN A 2 -41.65 6.53 54.24
C ASN A 2 -40.47 7.41 53.74
N LEU A 3 -39.75 8.09 54.65
CA LEU A 3 -38.69 9.02 54.24
C LEU A 3 -37.46 8.29 53.68
N LEU A 4 -37.02 7.20 54.30
CA LEU A 4 -35.90 6.38 53.83
C LEU A 4 -36.16 5.76 52.45
N ARG A 5 -37.42 5.36 52.18
CA ARG A 5 -37.79 4.79 50.90
C ARG A 5 -37.83 5.84 49.79
N LEU A 6 -38.22 7.08 50.13
CA LEU A 6 -38.21 8.20 49.20
C LEU A 6 -36.77 8.57 48.82
N ILE A 7 -35.86 8.67 49.82
CA ILE A 7 -34.43 8.96 49.62
C ILE A 7 -33.79 7.88 48.77
N PHE A 8 -34.10 6.59 48.99
CA PHE A 8 -33.54 5.49 48.21
C PHE A 8 -33.99 5.49 46.75
N ASN A 9 -35.27 5.80 46.51
CA ASN A 9 -35.80 5.91 45.15
C ASN A 9 -35.18 7.07 44.38
N THR A 10 -35.05 8.26 45.04
CA THR A 10 -34.44 9.44 44.40
C THR A 10 -32.93 9.21 44.08
N LEU A 11 -32.23 8.55 45.00
CA LEU A 11 -30.83 8.17 44.79
C LEU A 11 -30.67 7.16 43.62
N SER A 12 -31.59 6.20 43.54
CA SER A 12 -31.60 5.20 42.44
C SER A 12 -31.85 5.85 41.10
N GLU A 13 -32.83 6.77 40.99
CA GLU A 13 -33.09 7.52 39.78
C GLU A 13 -31.93 8.41 39.34
N LEU A 14 -31.27 9.07 40.32
CA LEU A 14 -30.10 9.90 40.06
C LEU A 14 -28.93 9.06 39.56
N LEU A 15 -28.70 7.91 40.15
CA LEU A 15 -27.66 6.97 39.75
C LEU A 15 -27.90 6.43 38.32
N GLN A 16 -29.15 6.07 38.00
CA GLN A 16 -29.55 5.63 36.69
C GLN A 16 -29.33 6.74 35.65
N ALA A 17 -29.70 7.97 35.95
CA ALA A 17 -29.50 9.12 35.06
C ALA A 17 -28.00 9.40 34.81
N ILE A 18 -27.17 9.27 35.84
CA ILE A 18 -25.70 9.40 35.71
C ILE A 18 -25.13 8.29 34.82
N ILE A 19 -25.51 7.04 35.10
CA ILE A 19 -25.05 5.89 34.29
C ILE A 19 -25.48 6.05 32.84
N TYR A 20 -26.71 6.48 32.59
CA TYR A 20 -27.21 6.70 31.23
C TYR A 20 -26.43 7.79 30.50
N LYS A 21 -26.11 8.92 31.16
CA LYS A 21 -25.28 9.99 30.59
C LYS A 21 -23.85 9.49 30.26
N TRP A 22 -23.27 8.68 31.15
CA TRP A 22 -21.96 8.07 30.90
C TRP A 22 -21.96 7.10 29.72
N LEU A 23 -23.00 6.28 29.60
CA LEU A 23 -23.18 5.38 28.46
C LEU A 23 -23.32 6.15 27.15
N LEU A 24 -24.10 7.23 27.12
CA LEU A 24 -24.21 8.09 25.93
C LEU A 24 -22.87 8.75 25.56
N ALA A 25 -22.11 9.19 26.55
CA ALA A 25 -20.78 9.76 26.33
C ALA A 25 -19.81 8.71 25.73
N ILE A 26 -19.82 7.49 26.30
CA ILE A 26 -19.01 6.37 25.78
C ILE A 26 -19.40 6.02 24.35
N VAL A 27 -20.70 5.89 24.07
CA VAL A 27 -21.20 5.62 22.70
C VAL A 27 -20.77 6.72 21.73
N SER A 28 -20.82 8.00 22.16
CA SER A 28 -20.36 9.12 21.35
C SER A 28 -18.87 9.05 21.06
N ILE A 29 -18.05 8.71 22.06
CA ILE A 29 -16.59 8.52 21.92
C ILE A 29 -16.29 7.35 20.98
N VAL A 30 -16.93 6.21 21.17
CA VAL A 30 -16.76 5.03 20.33
C VAL A 30 -17.19 5.34 18.88
N LYS A 31 -18.29 6.05 18.70
CA LYS A 31 -18.75 6.47 17.36
C LYS A 31 -17.72 7.40 16.69
N ARG A 32 -17.20 8.39 17.42
CA ARG A 32 -16.12 9.26 16.93
C ARG A 32 -14.86 8.48 16.59
N PHE A 33 -14.50 7.49 17.40
CA PHE A 33 -13.35 6.62 17.15
C PHE A 33 -13.56 5.76 15.90
N ILE A 34 -14.75 5.16 15.74
CA ILE A 34 -15.11 4.39 14.53
C ILE A 34 -15.11 5.29 13.28
N ASP A 35 -15.68 6.49 13.39
CA ASP A 35 -15.71 7.44 12.28
C ASP A 35 -14.30 7.97 11.95
N CYS A 36 -13.45 8.14 12.96
CA CYS A 36 -12.03 8.45 12.80
C CYS A 36 -11.30 7.29 12.12
N PHE A 37 -11.52 6.04 12.55
CA PHE A 37 -10.93 4.85 11.95
C PHE A 37 -11.36 4.64 10.50
N LYS A 38 -12.65 4.92 10.19
CA LYS A 38 -13.15 4.90 8.80
C LYS A 38 -12.49 6.00 7.95
N LYS A 39 -12.27 7.19 8.51
CA LYS A 39 -11.53 8.27 7.84
C LYS A 39 -10.05 7.92 7.67
N PHE A 40 -9.43 7.35 8.69
CA PHE A 40 -8.05 6.85 8.67
C PHE A 40 -7.82 5.85 7.54
N LYS A 41 -8.70 4.84 7.40
CA LYS A 41 -8.64 3.89 6.28
C LYS A 41 -8.79 4.57 4.91
N ARG A 42 -9.56 5.65 4.80
CA ARG A 42 -9.67 6.41 3.54
C ARG A 42 -8.39 7.17 3.17
N TYR A 43 -7.60 7.57 4.15
CA TYR A 43 -6.34 8.30 3.92
C TYR A 43 -5.16 7.39 3.56
N HIS A 44 -5.20 6.11 3.94
CA HIS A 44 -4.23 5.13 3.47
C HIS A 44 -4.38 4.75 2.00
N GLN A 45 -5.51 5.10 1.39
CA GLN A 45 -5.71 4.99 -0.06
C GLN A 45 -5.01 6.17 -0.75
N LEU A 46 -3.69 6.11 -0.83
CA LEU A 46 -2.91 7.06 -1.59
C LEU A 46 -3.06 6.82 -3.09
N PRO A 47 -2.78 7.82 -3.83
CA PRO A 47 -3.64 8.71 -4.56
C PRO A 47 -4.36 7.92 -5.64
N HIS A 48 -5.53 7.44 -5.33
CA HIS A 48 -6.43 6.94 -6.33
C HIS A 48 -6.98 8.13 -7.10
N ASP A 49 -7.06 7.96 -8.39
CA ASP A 49 -7.58 8.97 -9.28
C ASP A 49 -9.05 9.28 -8.94
N ASP A 50 -9.27 10.30 -8.10
CA ASP A 50 -10.61 10.76 -7.75
C ASP A 50 -11.34 11.43 -8.93
N ARG A 51 -10.72 11.42 -10.15
CA ARG A 51 -11.31 12.06 -11.34
C ARG A 51 -12.63 11.43 -11.77
N ASP A 52 -12.90 10.20 -11.37
CA ASP A 52 -14.17 9.52 -11.65
C ASP A 52 -15.25 9.71 -10.60
N VAL A 53 -14.95 10.41 -9.53
CA VAL A 53 -16.01 10.98 -8.69
C VAL A 53 -16.61 12.13 -9.49
N THR A 54 -17.53 11.81 -10.37
CA THR A 54 -18.43 12.81 -10.90
C THR A 54 -19.12 13.42 -9.69
N ASP A 55 -18.66 14.62 -9.30
CA ASP A 55 -19.33 15.52 -8.39
C ASP A 55 -20.61 15.99 -9.11
N LYS A 56 -21.53 15.04 -9.37
CA LYS A 56 -22.90 15.37 -9.71
C LYS A 56 -23.51 15.83 -8.42
N GLY A 57 -23.46 17.14 -8.24
CA GLY A 57 -24.27 17.81 -7.25
C GLY A 57 -25.68 17.24 -7.31
N CYS A 58 -26.32 17.10 -6.16
CA CYS A 58 -27.72 16.69 -6.03
C CYS A 58 -28.60 17.47 -7.01
N GLY A 59 -28.91 16.91 -8.15
CA GLY A 59 -29.77 17.52 -9.17
C GLY A 59 -29.57 16.88 -10.53
N GLU A 60 -30.55 16.09 -10.92
CA GLU A 60 -30.78 15.38 -12.18
C GLU A 60 -30.38 13.91 -12.20
N ILE A 61 -31.33 13.12 -11.69
CA ILE A 61 -31.45 11.71 -12.04
C ILE A 61 -32.18 11.67 -13.39
N ASP A 62 -31.42 11.65 -14.46
CA ASP A 62 -31.96 11.25 -15.76
C ASP A 62 -30.90 10.48 -16.54
N HIS A 63 -30.95 9.24 -16.43
CA HIS A 63 -30.43 8.03 -17.06
C HIS A 63 -29.82 7.10 -16.00
N PRO A 64 -30.08 5.77 -16.07
CA PRO A 64 -29.33 4.81 -15.27
C PRO A 64 -27.87 4.85 -15.73
N SER A 65 -27.07 5.69 -15.08
CA SER A 65 -25.63 5.69 -15.27
C SER A 65 -25.14 4.32 -14.83
N TYR A 66 -24.55 3.58 -15.77
CA TYR A 66 -23.91 2.33 -15.47
C TYR A 66 -22.66 2.62 -14.60
N HIS A 67 -22.72 2.18 -13.36
CA HIS A 67 -21.63 2.39 -12.40
C HIS A 67 -20.71 1.19 -12.44
N ARG A 68 -19.42 1.45 -12.63
CA ARG A 68 -18.39 0.44 -12.68
C ARG A 68 -17.65 0.41 -11.36
N ALA A 69 -17.30 -0.78 -10.90
CA ALA A 69 -16.41 -0.93 -9.76
C ALA A 69 -14.97 -0.52 -10.14
N ASP A 70 -14.20 -0.11 -9.14
CA ASP A 70 -12.77 0.20 -9.27
C ASP A 70 -12.03 -0.50 -8.12
N PRO A 71 -11.87 -1.85 -8.21
CA PRO A 71 -11.05 -2.58 -7.27
C PRO A 71 -9.58 -2.19 -7.42
N LEU A 72 -8.86 -2.03 -6.31
CA LEU A 72 -7.51 -1.51 -6.34
C LEU A 72 -6.69 -1.98 -5.15
N ILE A 73 -5.38 -1.95 -5.32
CA ILE A 73 -4.34 -2.14 -4.31
C ILE A 73 -3.30 -1.03 -4.48
N TYR A 74 -2.45 -0.79 -3.47
CA TYR A 74 -1.33 0.13 -3.66
C TYR A 74 -0.44 -0.35 -4.82
N SER A 75 -0.63 0.26 -5.99
CA SER A 75 0.03 -0.12 -7.24
C SER A 75 1.16 0.83 -7.58
N GLN A 76 2.40 0.40 -7.34
CA GLN A 76 3.58 1.21 -7.61
C GLN A 76 3.68 1.62 -9.07
N LYS A 77 3.38 0.69 -10.00
CA LYS A 77 3.44 0.98 -11.43
C LYS A 77 2.44 2.06 -11.85
N TYR A 78 1.22 1.98 -11.34
CA TYR A 78 0.20 2.98 -11.59
C TYR A 78 0.62 4.35 -11.04
N LEU A 79 1.07 4.40 -9.78
CA LEU A 79 1.48 5.63 -9.13
C LEU A 79 2.68 6.30 -9.84
N LEU A 80 3.68 5.50 -10.23
CA LEU A 80 4.82 5.99 -11.03
C LEU A 80 4.36 6.55 -12.38
N SER A 81 3.37 5.91 -13.04
CA SER A 81 2.83 6.42 -14.31
C SER A 81 2.13 7.77 -14.17
N LYS A 82 1.71 8.12 -12.95
CA LYS A 82 1.11 9.43 -12.61
C LYS A 82 2.15 10.44 -12.12
N GLY A 83 3.44 10.08 -12.10
CA GLY A 83 4.54 10.94 -11.65
C GLY A 83 4.67 11.05 -10.14
N LEU A 84 4.18 10.05 -9.40
CA LEU A 84 4.24 10.01 -7.95
C LEU A 84 5.42 9.16 -7.48
N ALA A 85 6.01 9.52 -6.35
CA ALA A 85 6.97 8.69 -5.65
C ALA A 85 6.29 7.44 -5.08
N VAL A 86 7.02 6.33 -5.01
CA VAL A 86 6.52 5.07 -4.46
C VAL A 86 7.55 4.44 -3.53
N THR A 87 7.07 3.59 -2.62
CA THR A 87 7.88 2.62 -1.90
C THR A 87 7.54 1.21 -2.38
N TRP A 88 8.52 0.31 -2.37
CA TRP A 88 8.30 -1.10 -2.71
C TRP A 88 8.00 -1.95 -1.46
N ASN A 89 7.92 -1.32 -0.28
CA ASN A 89 7.29 -1.88 0.91
C ASN A 89 5.80 -1.51 0.87
N ASN A 90 4.98 -2.43 0.42
CA ASN A 90 3.58 -2.18 0.10
C ASN A 90 2.71 -2.15 1.37
N PRO A 91 2.00 -1.06 1.67
CA PRO A 91 1.19 -0.97 2.89
C PRO A 91 -0.06 -1.86 2.88
N ASP A 92 -0.48 -2.30 1.69
CA ASP A 92 -1.65 -3.16 1.51
C ASP A 92 -1.31 -4.66 1.50
N ILE A 93 -0.02 -5.03 1.59
CA ILE A 93 0.44 -6.43 1.62
C ILE A 93 1.26 -6.61 2.88
N ILE A 94 0.80 -7.44 3.79
CA ILE A 94 1.49 -7.79 5.03
C ILE A 94 1.65 -9.30 5.17
N LEU A 95 2.63 -9.70 5.96
CA LEU A 95 2.87 -11.09 6.29
C LEU A 95 2.50 -11.37 7.75
N LEU A 96 1.87 -12.51 7.95
CA LEU A 96 1.46 -13.00 9.26
C LEU A 96 2.08 -14.36 9.54
N GLN A 97 2.48 -14.58 10.79
CA GLN A 97 2.80 -15.92 11.30
C GLN A 97 1.96 -16.15 12.55
N ASN A 98 1.15 -17.21 12.53
CA ASN A 98 0.20 -17.51 13.61
C ASN A 98 -0.72 -16.33 13.97
N GLY A 99 -1.12 -15.54 12.96
CA GLY A 99 -2.01 -14.39 13.12
C GLY A 99 -1.32 -13.11 13.65
N VAL A 100 0.01 -13.12 13.81
CA VAL A 100 0.80 -11.97 14.24
C VAL A 100 1.57 -11.41 13.04
N ILE A 101 1.56 -10.09 12.87
CA ILE A 101 2.35 -9.41 11.82
C ILE A 101 3.83 -9.65 12.09
N VAL A 102 4.56 -10.06 11.07
CA VAL A 102 6.00 -10.29 11.12
C VAL A 102 6.77 -9.22 10.36
N ASP A 103 8.02 -9.05 10.73
CA ASP A 103 8.94 -8.17 10.00
C ASP A 103 9.36 -8.84 8.68
N GLU A 104 9.01 -8.22 7.59
CA GLU A 104 9.24 -8.68 6.22
C GLU A 104 10.72 -8.71 5.82
N ALA A 105 11.57 -8.01 6.58
CA ALA A 105 13.02 -8.01 6.40
C ALA A 105 13.73 -9.20 7.08
N ASN A 106 13.01 -10.06 7.82
CA ASN A 106 13.61 -11.11 8.64
C ASN A 106 12.85 -12.46 8.56
N LEU A 107 12.35 -12.82 7.39
CA LEU A 107 11.64 -14.07 7.20
C LEU A 107 12.60 -15.26 7.25
N GLN A 108 12.16 -16.36 7.83
CA GLN A 108 12.95 -17.59 7.87
C GLN A 108 12.74 -18.41 6.59
N PRO A 109 13.77 -19.03 6.02
CA PRO A 109 13.63 -19.89 4.85
C PRO A 109 12.80 -21.15 5.15
N ASN A 110 12.13 -21.67 4.13
CA ASN A 110 11.28 -22.87 4.20
C ASN A 110 10.24 -22.83 5.33
N THR A 111 9.72 -21.66 5.64
CA THR A 111 8.78 -21.41 6.73
C THR A 111 7.45 -20.94 6.17
N GLU A 112 6.34 -21.44 6.74
CA GLU A 112 4.99 -21.03 6.32
C GLU A 112 4.61 -19.69 6.97
N TYR A 113 4.19 -18.76 6.13
CA TYR A 113 3.57 -17.48 6.48
C TYR A 113 2.22 -17.36 5.80
N GLU A 114 1.38 -16.45 6.27
CA GLU A 114 0.15 -16.04 5.59
C GLU A 114 0.36 -14.64 5.01
N ILE A 115 0.14 -14.49 3.71
CA ILE A 115 0.07 -13.20 3.04
C ILE A 115 -1.34 -12.67 3.23
N ASP A 116 -1.50 -11.46 3.75
CA ASP A 116 -2.79 -10.75 3.84
C ASP A 116 -2.72 -9.50 2.95
N ALA A 117 -3.49 -9.52 1.87
CA ALA A 117 -3.61 -8.41 0.93
C ALA A 117 -4.90 -7.64 1.18
N THR A 118 -4.77 -6.35 1.46
CA THR A 118 -5.89 -5.43 1.64
C THR A 118 -6.29 -4.86 0.28
N ILE A 119 -7.51 -5.16 -0.18
CA ILE A 119 -8.02 -4.74 -1.48
C ILE A 119 -9.18 -3.78 -1.27
N TRP A 120 -9.14 -2.68 -1.96
CA TRP A 120 -10.09 -1.58 -1.85
C TRP A 120 -10.99 -1.51 -3.09
N ASN A 121 -12.09 -0.79 -2.98
CA ASN A 121 -12.94 -0.42 -4.11
C ASN A 121 -13.18 1.09 -4.07
N ASN A 122 -12.83 1.81 -5.11
CA ASN A 122 -12.97 3.26 -5.17
C ASN A 122 -14.36 3.72 -5.65
N ALA A 123 -15.19 2.80 -6.15
CA ALA A 123 -16.57 3.08 -6.56
C ALA A 123 -17.53 3.18 -5.37
N TYR A 124 -18.38 4.20 -5.36
CA TYR A 124 -19.33 4.45 -4.27
C TYR A 124 -20.59 3.57 -4.30
N ASP A 125 -20.94 3.02 -5.43
CA ASP A 125 -22.24 2.38 -5.70
C ASP A 125 -22.17 1.09 -6.51
N ALA A 126 -20.95 0.64 -6.86
CA ALA A 126 -20.72 -0.63 -7.55
C ALA A 126 -19.86 -1.56 -6.71
N PRO A 127 -20.38 -2.64 -6.13
CA PRO A 127 -19.59 -3.65 -5.43
C PRO A 127 -18.90 -4.59 -6.42
N VAL A 128 -17.90 -5.31 -5.94
CA VAL A 128 -17.22 -6.41 -6.63
C VAL A 128 -17.59 -7.71 -5.94
N VAL A 129 -18.00 -8.72 -6.69
CA VAL A 129 -18.44 -10.01 -6.15
C VAL A 129 -17.74 -11.16 -6.85
N GLY A 130 -17.08 -12.02 -6.08
CA GLY A 130 -16.42 -13.20 -6.61
C GLY A 130 -15.15 -12.92 -7.42
N MET A 131 -14.41 -11.83 -7.11
CA MET A 131 -13.19 -11.50 -7.81
C MET A 131 -12.04 -12.42 -7.39
N ALA A 132 -11.38 -13.03 -8.36
CA ALA A 132 -10.18 -13.82 -8.14
C ALA A 132 -8.97 -12.90 -7.86
N VAL A 133 -8.24 -13.19 -6.80
CA VAL A 133 -7.02 -12.53 -6.39
C VAL A 133 -5.88 -13.52 -6.46
N ASN A 134 -4.89 -13.24 -7.28
CA ASN A 134 -3.73 -14.10 -7.51
C ASN A 134 -2.57 -13.64 -6.64
N PHE A 135 -1.90 -14.60 -6.04
CA PHE A 135 -0.69 -14.42 -5.27
C PHE A 135 0.47 -15.11 -5.97
N SER A 136 1.56 -14.41 -6.08
CA SER A 136 2.80 -14.91 -6.67
C SER A 136 4.00 -14.28 -5.97
N TYR A 137 5.17 -14.86 -6.20
CA TYR A 137 6.42 -14.20 -5.82
C TYR A 137 7.37 -14.16 -7.02
N LEU A 138 8.24 -13.18 -6.99
CA LEU A 138 9.28 -12.97 -7.97
C LEU A 138 10.63 -13.08 -7.26
N SER A 139 11.67 -13.56 -7.95
CA SER A 139 13.05 -13.29 -7.53
C SER A 139 13.22 -11.77 -7.45
N PHE A 140 13.96 -11.31 -6.44
CA PHE A 140 14.12 -9.88 -6.16
C PHE A 140 14.62 -9.12 -7.38
N GLY A 141 13.83 -8.11 -7.79
CA GLY A 141 14.20 -7.34 -8.96
C GLY A 141 13.02 -6.72 -9.71
N ALA A 142 13.37 -6.05 -10.79
CA ALA A 142 12.42 -5.35 -11.66
C ALA A 142 11.98 -6.26 -12.83
N SER A 143 10.68 -6.54 -12.92
CA SER A 143 10.08 -7.35 -14.00
C SER A 143 10.57 -8.80 -14.10
N THR A 144 10.98 -9.42 -13.00
CA THR A 144 11.52 -10.78 -12.93
C THR A 144 10.46 -11.87 -13.21
N THR A 145 10.88 -13.13 -13.19
CA THR A 145 9.97 -14.25 -13.47
C THR A 145 9.02 -14.47 -12.30
N VAL A 146 7.73 -14.58 -12.60
CA VAL A 146 6.66 -14.79 -11.64
C VAL A 146 6.53 -16.28 -11.32
N THR A 147 6.55 -16.62 -10.03
CA THR A 147 6.25 -17.97 -9.52
C THR A 147 4.90 -17.92 -8.80
N PRO A 148 3.87 -18.64 -9.26
CA PRO A 148 2.56 -18.65 -8.61
C PRO A 148 2.63 -19.24 -7.20
N ILE A 149 1.87 -18.64 -6.27
CA ILE A 149 1.61 -19.17 -4.92
C ILE A 149 0.22 -19.79 -4.90
N GLY A 150 -0.80 -19.04 -5.31
CA GLY A 150 -2.19 -19.49 -5.33
C GLY A 150 -3.16 -18.37 -5.66
N THR A 151 -4.45 -18.69 -5.58
CA THR A 151 -5.55 -17.76 -5.86
C THR A 151 -6.60 -17.88 -4.77
N THR A 152 -7.14 -16.76 -4.33
CA THR A 152 -8.32 -16.69 -3.46
C THR A 152 -9.43 -15.87 -4.12
N VAL A 153 -10.61 -15.85 -3.52
CA VAL A 153 -11.75 -15.08 -4.04
C VAL A 153 -12.21 -14.11 -2.97
N VAL A 154 -12.53 -12.88 -3.38
CA VAL A 154 -12.98 -11.83 -2.47
C VAL A 154 -14.25 -11.15 -2.99
N ASP A 155 -15.05 -10.69 -2.02
CA ASP A 155 -16.17 -9.76 -2.26
C ASP A 155 -15.80 -8.42 -1.62
N ILE A 156 -15.98 -7.32 -2.36
CA ILE A 156 -15.63 -5.99 -1.88
C ILE A 156 -16.87 -5.10 -2.02
N GLY A 157 -17.29 -4.52 -0.90
CA GLY A 157 -18.37 -3.54 -0.92
C GLY A 157 -18.01 -2.25 -1.64
N ALA A 158 -19.00 -1.45 -1.93
CA ALA A 158 -18.81 -0.09 -2.43
C ALA A 158 -18.03 0.78 -1.43
N LYS A 159 -17.40 1.83 -1.91
CA LYS A 159 -16.57 2.75 -1.11
C LYS A 159 -17.35 3.31 0.09
N GLY A 160 -16.76 3.13 1.26
CA GLY A 160 -17.34 3.64 2.52
C GLY A 160 -18.34 2.71 3.19
N THR A 161 -18.62 1.53 2.64
CA THR A 161 -19.43 0.48 3.31
C THR A 161 -18.59 -0.30 4.33
N SER A 162 -19.26 -1.06 5.19
CA SER A 162 -18.59 -1.90 6.20
C SER A 162 -17.89 -3.14 5.61
N SER A 163 -18.23 -3.51 4.37
CA SER A 163 -17.63 -4.62 3.63
C SER A 163 -16.42 -4.19 2.76
N GLN A 164 -15.85 -3.05 3.07
CA GLN A 164 -14.60 -2.54 2.48
C GLN A 164 -13.63 -2.12 3.61
N PRO A 165 -12.34 -2.43 3.52
CA PRO A 165 -11.68 -3.22 2.47
C PRO A 165 -11.98 -4.72 2.57
N ALA A 166 -11.70 -5.46 1.50
CA ALA A 166 -11.62 -6.91 1.53
C ALA A 166 -10.18 -7.35 1.83
N HIS A 167 -10.05 -8.54 2.40
CA HIS A 167 -8.77 -9.17 2.69
C HIS A 167 -8.64 -10.46 1.89
N GLY A 168 -7.72 -10.46 0.94
CA GLY A 168 -7.30 -11.68 0.27
C GLY A 168 -6.18 -12.34 1.09
N ARG A 169 -6.32 -13.62 1.44
CA ARG A 169 -5.34 -14.33 2.25
C ARG A 169 -4.84 -15.58 1.54
N MET A 170 -3.52 -15.81 1.66
CA MET A 170 -2.87 -16.96 1.03
C MET A 170 -1.70 -17.43 1.87
N LYS A 171 -1.65 -18.76 2.13
CA LYS A 171 -0.48 -19.38 2.74
C LYS A 171 0.66 -19.46 1.75
N TRP A 172 1.84 -19.16 2.22
CA TRP A 172 3.07 -19.17 1.45
C TRP A 172 4.21 -19.77 2.26
N VAL A 173 4.89 -20.74 1.67
CA VAL A 173 6.15 -21.26 2.22
C VAL A 173 7.28 -20.51 1.54
N THR A 174 8.09 -19.83 2.35
CA THR A 174 9.23 -19.06 1.86
C THR A 174 10.22 -19.93 1.10
N PRO A 175 10.77 -19.43 -0.01
CA PRO A 175 11.90 -20.05 -0.70
C PRO A 175 13.17 -20.10 0.18
N PRO A 176 14.29 -20.67 -0.30
CA PRO A 176 15.60 -20.53 0.35
C PRO A 176 15.96 -19.05 0.58
N ALA A 177 16.97 -18.82 1.42
CA ALA A 177 17.47 -17.48 1.73
C ALA A 177 17.71 -16.66 0.45
N GLY A 178 17.25 -15.40 0.45
CA GLY A 178 17.30 -14.50 -0.69
C GLY A 178 16.30 -13.35 -0.55
N HIS A 179 16.40 -12.40 -1.46
CA HIS A 179 15.46 -11.31 -1.58
C HIS A 179 14.36 -11.69 -2.56
N TYR A 180 13.12 -11.43 -2.19
CA TYR A 180 11.94 -11.74 -3.01
C TYR A 180 10.99 -10.55 -3.07
N CYS A 181 10.08 -10.60 -4.03
CA CYS A 181 9.00 -9.65 -4.14
C CYS A 181 7.68 -10.43 -4.20
N ILE A 182 6.82 -10.24 -3.21
CA ILE A 182 5.45 -10.76 -3.26
C ILE A 182 4.67 -9.86 -4.22
N GLN A 183 3.93 -10.47 -5.12
CA GLN A 183 3.02 -9.78 -6.03
C GLN A 183 1.60 -10.28 -5.79
N VAL A 184 0.69 -9.32 -5.68
CA VAL A 184 -0.75 -9.55 -5.66
C VAL A 184 -1.33 -8.86 -6.87
N ASP A 185 -2.08 -9.59 -7.66
CA ASP A 185 -2.79 -9.08 -8.82
C ASP A 185 -4.21 -9.63 -8.93
N PHE A 186 -5.09 -8.89 -9.56
CA PHE A 186 -6.45 -9.31 -9.80
C PHE A 186 -6.98 -8.72 -11.09
N TYR A 187 -8.03 -9.35 -11.61
CA TYR A 187 -8.73 -8.90 -12.80
C TYR A 187 -10.24 -8.86 -12.52
N TRP A 188 -10.84 -7.75 -12.85
CA TRP A 188 -12.27 -7.56 -12.83
C TRP A 188 -12.72 -7.11 -14.23
N ALA A 189 -13.66 -7.85 -14.85
CA ALA A 189 -14.02 -7.62 -16.26
C ALA A 189 -14.62 -6.23 -16.50
N ASP A 190 -15.25 -5.64 -15.48
CA ASP A 190 -15.90 -4.35 -15.52
C ASP A 190 -15.19 -3.34 -14.61
N ASP A 191 -13.89 -3.35 -14.64
CA ASP A 191 -13.03 -2.47 -13.87
C ASP A 191 -12.95 -1.07 -14.52
N LEU A 192 -13.12 -0.05 -13.70
CA LEU A 192 -13.00 1.33 -14.14
C LEU A 192 -11.54 1.69 -14.45
N ASN A 193 -10.58 1.13 -13.71
CA ASN A 193 -9.15 1.43 -13.86
C ASN A 193 -8.28 0.18 -13.65
N PRO A 194 -8.12 -0.68 -14.66
CA PRO A 194 -7.36 -1.92 -14.51
C PRO A 194 -5.84 -1.73 -14.31
N ASP A 195 -5.33 -0.49 -14.39
CA ASP A 195 -3.91 -0.20 -14.21
C ASP A 195 -3.47 -0.20 -12.73
N ASN A 196 -4.42 -0.14 -11.78
CA ASN A 196 -4.16 -0.09 -10.34
C ASN A 196 -4.34 -1.45 -9.62
N ASN A 197 -4.41 -2.54 -10.37
CA ASN A 197 -4.73 -3.89 -9.89
C ASN A 197 -3.52 -4.76 -9.52
N ILE A 198 -2.33 -4.21 -9.52
CA ILE A 198 -1.10 -4.94 -9.21
C ILE A 198 -0.34 -4.22 -8.10
N GLY A 199 -0.19 -4.89 -6.96
CA GLY A 199 0.67 -4.46 -5.85
C GLY A 199 1.86 -5.39 -5.68
N GLN A 200 3.00 -4.84 -5.27
CA GLN A 200 4.23 -5.59 -5.03
C GLN A 200 4.83 -5.20 -3.68
N ASN A 201 5.33 -6.18 -2.93
CA ASN A 201 5.97 -5.98 -1.64
C ASN A 201 7.30 -6.72 -1.57
N ASN A 202 8.37 -6.00 -1.23
CA ASN A 202 9.69 -6.60 -1.04
C ASN A 202 9.76 -7.33 0.29
N VAL A 203 10.38 -8.50 0.28
CA VAL A 203 10.60 -9.31 1.47
C VAL A 203 12.00 -9.92 1.44
N ASP A 204 12.61 -10.01 2.62
CA ASP A 204 13.90 -10.65 2.82
C ASP A 204 13.76 -11.97 3.55
N VAL A 205 14.19 -13.03 2.90
CA VAL A 205 14.36 -14.34 3.53
C VAL A 205 15.85 -14.48 3.87
N ALA A 206 16.21 -14.29 5.14
CA ALA A 206 17.61 -14.20 5.55
C ALA A 206 17.98 -15.28 6.57
N GLU A 207 19.14 -15.89 6.36
CA GLU A 207 19.91 -16.42 7.48
C GLU A 207 20.59 -15.22 8.16
N ALA A 208 20.49 -15.15 9.50
CA ALA A 208 20.99 -14.01 10.27
C ALA A 208 22.43 -13.61 9.88
N HIS A 209 22.62 -12.32 9.53
CA HIS A 209 23.84 -11.61 9.15
C HIS A 209 24.15 -11.55 7.66
N SER A 210 23.71 -10.49 6.99
CA SER A 210 24.13 -10.16 5.63
C SER A 210 24.75 -8.75 5.54
N PRO A 211 25.83 -8.56 4.75
CA PRO A 211 26.45 -7.24 4.53
C PRO A 211 25.61 -6.35 3.59
N ALA A 212 25.85 -5.04 3.63
CA ALA A 212 25.12 -3.98 2.92
C ALA A 212 25.32 -3.94 1.38
N VAL A 213 25.61 -5.06 0.74
CA VAL A 213 25.65 -5.19 -0.72
C VAL A 213 24.43 -5.98 -1.15
N PHE A 214 23.61 -5.37 -1.99
CA PHE A 214 22.36 -5.94 -2.47
C PHE A 214 22.50 -6.31 -3.95
N HIS A 215 21.89 -7.41 -4.34
CA HIS A 215 21.79 -7.80 -5.74
C HIS A 215 20.31 -7.95 -6.10
N PHE A 216 19.91 -7.37 -7.22
CA PHE A 216 18.59 -7.60 -7.76
C PHE A 216 18.63 -7.82 -9.27
N ASP A 217 17.65 -8.54 -9.79
CA ASP A 217 17.55 -8.85 -11.20
C ASP A 217 16.70 -7.80 -11.94
N LEU A 218 17.25 -7.26 -13.04
CA LEU A 218 16.50 -6.46 -14.00
C LEU A 218 16.20 -7.28 -15.23
N ARG A 219 14.91 -7.39 -15.59
CA ARG A 219 14.45 -8.06 -16.80
C ARG A 219 13.80 -7.07 -17.76
N ASN A 220 14.12 -7.19 -19.04
CA ASN A 220 13.34 -6.52 -20.08
C ASN A 220 12.08 -7.34 -20.43
N SER A 221 10.94 -7.00 -19.83
CA SER A 221 9.63 -7.59 -20.16
C SER A 221 9.02 -7.08 -21.46
N GLY A 222 9.68 -6.14 -22.16
CA GLY A 222 9.26 -5.59 -23.44
C GLY A 222 9.50 -6.55 -24.61
N LYS A 223 8.89 -6.23 -25.76
CA LYS A 223 9.04 -6.99 -27.00
C LYS A 223 10.23 -6.52 -27.87
N ARG A 224 10.93 -5.47 -27.45
CA ARG A 224 12.07 -4.86 -28.17
C ARG A 224 13.24 -4.67 -27.22
N PRO A 225 14.49 -4.63 -27.74
CA PRO A 225 15.64 -4.20 -26.95
C PRO A 225 15.37 -2.85 -26.31
N ASP A 226 15.82 -2.67 -25.08
CA ASP A 226 15.65 -1.40 -24.35
C ASP A 226 16.89 -1.13 -23.47
N GLU A 227 17.12 0.14 -23.15
CA GLU A 227 18.17 0.59 -22.26
C GLU A 227 17.53 1.14 -20.99
N PHE A 228 18.00 0.67 -19.85
CA PHE A 228 17.50 1.06 -18.54
C PHE A 228 18.56 1.86 -17.77
N HIS A 229 18.12 2.87 -17.05
CA HIS A 229 18.86 3.59 -16.03
C HIS A 229 18.12 3.50 -14.70
N PHE A 230 18.81 3.88 -13.62
CA PHE A 230 18.28 3.78 -12.27
C PHE A 230 18.09 5.17 -11.66
N GLU A 231 16.95 5.36 -11.03
CA GLU A 231 16.61 6.56 -10.28
C GLU A 231 16.42 6.19 -8.82
N THR A 232 17.00 7.01 -7.94
CA THR A 232 16.99 6.75 -6.49
C THR A 232 16.25 7.85 -5.74
N ASP A 233 15.54 7.47 -4.68
CA ASP A 233 14.89 8.37 -3.74
C ASP A 233 14.77 7.71 -2.35
N THR A 234 14.35 8.48 -1.36
CA THR A 234 14.12 7.99 0.00
C THR A 234 12.65 8.12 0.40
N TYR A 235 11.76 8.11 -0.58
CA TYR A 235 10.35 8.22 -0.32
C TYR A 235 9.85 7.06 0.56
N THR A 236 9.21 7.42 1.64
CA THR A 236 8.41 6.51 2.46
C THR A 236 6.99 7.07 2.53
N LEU A 237 6.02 6.21 2.78
CA LEU A 237 4.66 6.68 2.96
C LEU A 237 4.61 7.65 4.13
N PRO A 238 4.12 8.88 3.91
CA PRO A 238 3.96 9.82 5.00
C PRO A 238 3.00 9.23 6.05
N PRO A 239 3.20 9.55 7.33
CA PRO A 239 2.28 9.11 8.36
C PRO A 239 0.86 9.57 8.00
N PRO A 240 -0.15 8.77 8.36
CA PRO A 240 -1.54 9.14 8.12
C PRO A 240 -1.84 10.50 8.75
N VAL A 241 -2.55 11.32 8.00
CA VAL A 241 -2.98 12.63 8.50
C VAL A 241 -4.00 12.42 9.61
N GLU A 242 -3.88 13.14 10.71
CA GLU A 242 -4.82 13.06 11.82
C GLU A 242 -6.27 13.26 11.34
N CYS A 243 -7.20 12.58 12.00
CA CYS A 243 -8.62 12.53 11.61
C CYS A 243 -9.34 13.88 11.57
N GLU A 244 -8.69 14.95 12.06
CA GLU A 244 -9.25 16.30 12.07
C GLU A 244 -9.10 17.06 10.75
N VAL A 245 -8.28 16.54 9.82
CA VAL A 245 -8.18 17.17 8.50
C VAL A 245 -9.45 16.90 7.72
N GLN A 246 -10.35 17.87 7.75
CA GLN A 246 -11.55 17.84 6.92
C GLN A 246 -11.13 17.90 5.45
N ILE A 247 -11.74 17.04 4.64
CA ILE A 247 -11.61 17.15 3.19
C ILE A 247 -12.15 18.54 2.82
N ASP A 248 -11.27 19.38 2.32
CA ASP A 248 -11.66 20.72 1.85
C ASP A 248 -12.53 20.55 0.60
N ARG A 249 -13.84 20.60 0.82
CA ARG A 249 -14.84 20.46 -0.23
C ARG A 249 -14.89 21.67 -1.17
N SER A 250 -14.20 22.76 -0.83
CA SER A 250 -14.10 23.94 -1.71
C SER A 250 -13.16 23.69 -2.89
N LYS A 251 -12.28 22.70 -2.80
CA LYS A 251 -11.30 22.36 -3.83
C LYS A 251 -11.91 21.46 -4.89
N THR A 252 -11.61 21.76 -6.15
CA THR A 252 -11.92 20.87 -7.27
C THR A 252 -11.11 19.57 -7.19
N VAL A 253 -11.52 18.55 -7.94
CA VAL A 253 -10.79 17.27 -8.06
C VAL A 253 -9.35 17.53 -8.52
N ASP A 254 -9.16 18.37 -9.52
CA ASP A 254 -7.83 18.71 -10.04
C ASP A 254 -6.94 19.41 -9.00
N GLN A 255 -7.50 20.32 -8.19
CA GLN A 255 -6.76 20.99 -7.13
C GLN A 255 -6.32 19.98 -6.05
N ARG A 256 -7.18 19.03 -5.67
CA ARG A 256 -6.82 17.96 -4.72
C ARG A 256 -5.74 17.05 -5.30
N TRP A 257 -5.85 16.71 -6.59
CA TRP A 257 -4.85 15.92 -7.28
C TRP A 257 -3.47 16.60 -7.32
N GLU A 258 -3.42 17.89 -7.62
CA GLU A 258 -2.17 18.66 -7.59
C GLU A 258 -1.57 18.76 -6.16
N GLU A 259 -2.39 18.76 -5.12
CA GLU A 259 -1.88 18.66 -3.74
C GLU A 259 -1.27 17.30 -3.43
N ILE A 260 -1.91 16.24 -3.90
CA ILE A 260 -1.40 14.88 -3.78
C ILE A 260 -0.06 14.77 -4.50
N LYS A 261 0.02 15.23 -5.75
CA LYS A 261 1.29 15.26 -6.51
C LYS A 261 2.39 16.03 -5.79
N ARG A 262 2.08 17.16 -5.17
CA ARG A 262 3.07 17.91 -4.38
C ARG A 262 3.58 17.15 -3.17
N ARG A 263 2.71 16.45 -2.44
CA ARG A 263 3.11 15.65 -1.26
C ARG A 263 3.94 14.43 -1.62
N HIS A 264 3.73 13.87 -2.79
CA HIS A 264 4.36 12.64 -3.24
C HIS A 264 5.30 12.89 -4.42
N ASN A 265 5.81 14.11 -4.55
CA ASN A 265 6.79 14.44 -5.56
C ASN A 265 8.14 13.83 -5.17
N ARG A 266 8.67 12.96 -6.00
CA ARG A 266 9.96 12.30 -5.75
C ARG A 266 11.12 13.26 -5.53
N ALA A 267 11.10 14.44 -6.18
CA ALA A 267 12.13 15.43 -6.00
C ALA A 267 12.25 15.98 -4.56
N ASP A 268 11.21 15.81 -3.76
CA ASP A 268 11.19 16.25 -2.36
C ASP A 268 11.79 15.20 -1.40
N TYR A 269 12.16 14.03 -1.93
CA TYR A 269 12.73 12.91 -1.17
C TYR A 269 14.11 12.48 -1.73
N PRO A 270 15.05 13.41 -1.90
CA PRO A 270 16.37 13.07 -2.40
C PRO A 270 17.10 12.19 -1.40
N VAL A 271 18.04 11.39 -1.90
CA VAL A 271 18.99 10.70 -1.04
C VAL A 271 19.74 11.74 -0.19
N PRO A 272 19.80 11.59 1.15
CA PRO A 272 20.40 12.58 2.02
C PRO A 272 21.90 12.78 1.70
N SER A 273 22.41 13.98 1.95
CA SER A 273 23.82 14.28 1.77
C SER A 273 24.70 13.36 2.64
N GLY A 274 25.82 12.94 2.12
CA GLY A 274 26.77 12.03 2.82
C GLY A 274 26.47 10.55 2.62
N TRP A 275 25.33 10.18 2.01
CA TRP A 275 25.08 8.82 1.56
C TRP A 275 25.68 8.58 0.18
N THR A 276 26.34 7.45 -0.01
CA THR A 276 26.85 7.02 -1.30
C THR A 276 26.04 5.80 -1.77
N ILE A 277 25.45 5.89 -2.97
CA ILE A 277 24.76 4.79 -3.61
C ILE A 277 25.49 4.47 -4.91
N ILE A 278 26.04 3.27 -4.99
CA ILE A 278 26.76 2.78 -6.17
C ILE A 278 25.91 1.70 -6.80
N ILE A 279 25.50 1.89 -8.05
CA ILE A 279 24.73 0.92 -8.82
C ILE A 279 25.57 0.44 -9.99
N SER A 280 25.75 -0.86 -10.09
CA SER A 280 26.58 -1.48 -11.12
C SER A 280 25.83 -2.58 -11.89
N PRO A 281 25.71 -2.47 -13.21
CA PRO A 281 26.11 -1.33 -14.06
C PRO A 281 25.18 -0.13 -13.90
N VAL A 282 25.67 1.08 -14.15
CA VAL A 282 24.88 2.33 -14.10
C VAL A 282 23.74 2.35 -15.11
N THR A 283 23.94 1.69 -16.26
CA THR A 283 22.90 1.47 -17.29
C THR A 283 22.96 0.03 -17.77
N ALA A 284 21.82 -0.50 -18.19
CA ALA A 284 21.72 -1.86 -18.69
C ALA A 284 20.97 -1.90 -20.04
N GLN A 285 21.66 -2.33 -21.10
CA GLN A 285 21.01 -2.67 -22.36
C GLN A 285 20.58 -4.13 -22.32
N LEU A 286 19.30 -4.40 -22.55
CA LEU A 286 18.73 -5.74 -22.45
C LEU A 286 17.90 -6.07 -23.69
N GLN A 287 18.08 -7.29 -24.23
CA GLN A 287 17.21 -7.88 -25.24
C GLN A 287 15.86 -8.24 -24.63
N PRO A 288 14.81 -8.48 -25.43
CA PRO A 288 13.54 -8.99 -24.91
C PRO A 288 13.74 -10.24 -24.07
N ASN A 289 13.19 -10.24 -22.85
CA ASN A 289 13.29 -11.30 -21.84
C ASN A 289 14.69 -11.53 -21.24
N GLU A 290 15.70 -10.78 -21.65
CA GLU A 290 17.02 -10.84 -21.02
C GLU A 290 16.94 -10.35 -19.55
N ILE A 291 17.66 -11.06 -18.68
CA ILE A 291 17.81 -10.75 -17.27
C ILE A 291 19.26 -10.38 -17.01
N LYS A 292 19.48 -9.34 -16.21
CA LYS A 292 20.80 -8.91 -15.77
C LYS A 292 20.76 -8.62 -14.28
N SER A 293 21.73 -9.18 -13.55
CA SER A 293 21.92 -8.85 -12.14
C SER A 293 22.52 -7.46 -12.00
N ILE A 294 21.95 -6.69 -11.10
CA ILE A 294 22.35 -5.34 -10.74
C ILE A 294 22.84 -5.38 -9.29
N GLU A 295 24.04 -4.92 -9.09
CA GLU A 295 24.61 -4.78 -7.75
C GLU A 295 24.39 -3.36 -7.23
N VAL A 296 24.02 -3.24 -5.97
CA VAL A 296 23.84 -1.96 -5.28
C VAL A 296 24.61 -1.99 -3.98
N ALA A 297 25.57 -1.08 -3.84
CA ALA A 297 26.24 -0.81 -2.59
C ALA A 297 25.72 0.51 -2.01
N ILE A 298 25.32 0.49 -0.75
CA ILE A 298 24.84 1.65 -0.03
C ILE A 298 25.75 1.90 1.17
N GLU A 299 26.41 3.05 1.18
CA GLU A 299 27.30 3.49 2.25
C GLU A 299 26.69 4.68 2.98
N PRO A 300 26.22 4.49 4.22
CA PRO A 300 25.73 5.59 5.05
C PRO A 300 26.89 6.43 5.57
N PRO A 301 26.68 7.68 6.01
CA PRO A 301 27.65 8.46 6.73
C PRO A 301 28.21 7.73 7.97
N ALA A 302 29.44 8.04 8.36
CA ALA A 302 30.10 7.35 9.48
C ALA A 302 29.33 7.51 10.81
N ASP A 303 28.69 8.64 11.00
CA ASP A 303 27.90 9.03 12.17
C ASP A 303 26.41 8.62 12.08
N PHE A 304 25.99 7.95 11.00
CA PHE A 304 24.61 7.50 10.86
C PHE A 304 24.29 6.42 11.90
N SER A 305 23.12 6.52 12.51
CA SER A 305 22.47 5.50 13.34
C SER A 305 20.98 5.45 13.04
N GLY A 306 20.38 4.29 13.22
CA GLY A 306 18.95 4.07 12.93
C GLY A 306 18.72 3.30 11.64
N SER A 307 17.59 3.53 10.98
CA SER A 307 17.16 2.82 9.77
C SER A 307 16.76 3.81 8.68
N GLN A 308 17.23 3.59 7.46
CA GLN A 308 16.93 4.40 6.28
C GLN A 308 16.61 3.51 5.09
N SER A 309 15.44 3.73 4.49
CA SER A 309 15.06 3.07 3.24
C SER A 309 15.46 3.92 2.04
N VAL A 310 15.91 3.24 0.98
CA VAL A 310 16.26 3.81 -0.31
C VAL A 310 15.51 3.04 -1.38
N ASN A 311 14.73 3.75 -2.20
CA ASN A 311 14.07 3.18 -3.36
C ASN A 311 14.98 3.29 -4.58
N ILE A 312 15.01 2.23 -5.38
CA ILE A 312 15.73 2.18 -6.65
C ILE A 312 14.72 1.80 -7.72
N ASN A 313 14.47 2.70 -8.65
CA ASN A 313 13.51 2.53 -9.72
C ASN A 313 14.24 2.33 -11.05
N ALA A 314 13.95 1.24 -11.75
CA ALA A 314 14.49 0.98 -13.09
C ALA A 314 13.58 1.62 -14.14
N VAL A 315 14.15 2.54 -14.92
CA VAL A 315 13.42 3.33 -15.92
C VAL A 315 14.06 3.12 -17.30
N SER A 316 13.24 2.80 -18.27
CA SER A 316 13.72 2.65 -19.65
C SER A 316 14.01 4.01 -20.29
N LYS A 317 14.80 4.00 -21.34
CA LYS A 317 15.12 5.21 -22.13
C LYS A 317 13.86 5.94 -22.66
N SER A 318 12.77 5.21 -22.85
CA SER A 318 11.47 5.79 -23.24
C SER A 318 10.67 6.37 -22.06
N GLY A 319 11.19 6.32 -20.82
CA GLY A 319 10.51 6.80 -19.62
C GLY A 319 9.54 5.76 -19.00
N ARG A 320 9.53 4.51 -19.49
CA ARG A 320 8.70 3.45 -18.93
C ARG A 320 9.35 2.86 -17.69
N HIS A 321 8.65 2.85 -16.57
CA HIS A 321 9.09 2.16 -15.36
C HIS A 321 9.00 0.63 -15.53
N ALA A 322 10.12 -0.05 -15.36
CA ALA A 322 10.19 -1.51 -15.38
C ALA A 322 9.81 -2.12 -14.03
N GLY A 323 10.08 -1.42 -12.96
CA GLY A 323 9.87 -1.84 -11.58
C GLY A 323 10.94 -1.23 -10.68
N GLY A 324 11.04 -1.67 -9.45
CA GLY A 324 12.06 -1.19 -8.52
C GLY A 324 12.16 -2.04 -7.28
N VAL A 325 12.99 -1.61 -6.37
CA VAL A 325 13.23 -2.25 -5.08
C VAL A 325 13.39 -1.18 -3.99
N THR A 326 12.96 -1.49 -2.77
CA THR A 326 13.29 -0.70 -1.58
C THR A 326 14.33 -1.46 -0.78
N LEU A 327 15.47 -0.84 -0.51
CA LEU A 327 16.55 -1.37 0.29
C LEU A 327 16.64 -0.61 1.60
N THR A 328 16.70 -1.32 2.72
CA THR A 328 16.78 -0.69 4.04
C THR A 328 18.13 -0.95 4.66
N VAL A 329 18.83 0.13 5.03
CA VAL A 329 20.10 0.07 5.76
C VAL A 329 19.84 0.40 7.21
N THR A 330 20.23 -0.50 8.11
CA THR A 330 20.11 -0.32 9.55
C THR A 330 21.51 -0.34 10.19
N LYS A 331 21.79 0.65 11.03
CA LYS A 331 23.01 0.73 11.82
C LYS A 331 22.67 1.05 13.27
N ALA A 332 23.14 0.21 14.19
CA ALA A 332 22.93 0.36 15.63
C ALA A 332 23.69 1.56 16.21
#